data_f7c91e8c5f980f6a6e609e76d966861c
#
_entry.id   f7c91e8c5f980f6a6e609e76d966861c
#
_cell.length_a   1.000
_cell.length_b   1.000
_cell.length_c   1.000
_cell.angle_alpha   90.00
_cell.angle_beta   90.00
_cell.angle_gamma   90.00
#
_symmetry.space_group_name_H-M   'P 1'
#
loop_
_entity.id
_entity.type
_entity.pdbx_description
1 polymer ?
#
loop_
_entity_poly.entity_id
_entity_poly.type
_entity_poly.pdbx_seq_one_letter_code
_entity_poly.pdbx_strand_id
1 'polypeptide(L)'
;MNILWIKDGKLGHEKQVKVLLDELSKTIDIKVYEAEYIIWSFQRITDIYTYATHQSTALIPPHAEYHKKNIHLIIGAGSNIHARILQIKRGLKHDFNEEVLAVSLLVPSFFKQHFDLICAPKHDRHKLSGQEAIYFEGSLARVSIDAVDENIGLIAIGGKNEHYLFKINKIMEQIEFATSLYPNKAWYIFSSRRTPHKMIQAIKKLAQTSKKIIVSEDGFDEILPKASIKIITQDSM
;
A
#
# COMPACT_ATOMS: atom_id res chain seq x y z
N MET A 1 3.20 10.70 -20.64
CA MET A 1 4.34 10.76 -19.68
C MET A 1 4.77 9.35 -19.30
N ASN A 2 6.07 9.01 -19.35
CA ASN A 2 6.56 7.68 -18.97
C ASN A 2 6.96 7.66 -17.50
N ILE A 3 6.42 6.72 -16.76
CA ILE A 3 6.61 6.59 -15.30
C ILE A 3 7.26 5.25 -15.01
N LEU A 4 8.34 5.24 -14.24
CA LEU A 4 8.92 4.03 -13.67
C LEU A 4 8.40 3.83 -12.25
N TRP A 5 7.63 2.77 -12.03
CA TRP A 5 7.14 2.39 -10.71
C TRP A 5 8.01 1.27 -10.11
N ILE A 6 8.74 1.60 -9.04
CA ILE A 6 9.53 0.65 -8.27
C ILE A 6 8.66 0.05 -7.17
N LYS A 7 8.49 -1.27 -7.16
CA LYS A 7 7.67 -2.03 -6.22
C LYS A 7 8.53 -2.66 -5.13
N ASP A 8 8.12 -2.56 -3.88
CA ASP A 8 8.82 -3.16 -2.74
C ASP A 8 8.24 -4.52 -2.27
N GLY A 9 7.28 -5.06 -3.01
CA GLY A 9 6.60 -6.33 -2.71
C GLY A 9 5.58 -6.26 -1.57
N LYS A 10 5.31 -5.07 -1.02
CA LYS A 10 4.30 -4.89 0.03
C LYS A 10 2.98 -4.43 -0.57
N LEU A 11 1.96 -5.29 -0.52
CA LEU A 11 0.63 -5.02 -1.11
C LEU A 11 0.03 -3.67 -0.69
N GLY A 12 0.20 -3.27 0.59
CA GLY A 12 -0.33 -1.99 1.07
C GLY A 12 0.34 -0.78 0.43
N HIS A 13 1.64 -0.85 0.14
CA HIS A 13 2.37 0.19 -0.58
C HIS A 13 1.99 0.22 -2.06
N GLU A 14 1.93 -0.94 -2.68
CA GLU A 14 1.58 -1.07 -4.10
C GLU A 14 0.16 -0.60 -4.38
N LYS A 15 -0.81 -0.96 -3.53
CA LYS A 15 -2.19 -0.46 -3.66
C LYS A 15 -2.26 1.08 -3.63
N GLN A 16 -1.52 1.73 -2.75
CA GLN A 16 -1.51 3.20 -2.65
C GLN A 16 -0.88 3.87 -3.89
N VAL A 17 0.26 3.34 -4.37
CA VAL A 17 0.89 3.86 -5.60
C VAL A 17 -0.03 3.66 -6.79
N LYS A 18 -0.67 2.48 -6.89
CA LYS A 18 -1.62 2.19 -7.97
C LYS A 18 -2.79 3.18 -7.97
N VAL A 19 -3.37 3.48 -6.81
CA VAL A 19 -4.45 4.48 -6.70
C VAL A 19 -3.99 5.85 -7.22
N LEU A 20 -2.79 6.28 -6.84
CA LEU A 20 -2.24 7.55 -7.32
C LEU A 20 -2.04 7.55 -8.85
N LEU A 21 -1.50 6.47 -9.40
CA LEU A 21 -1.30 6.33 -10.85
C LEU A 21 -2.63 6.25 -11.62
N ASP A 22 -3.60 5.52 -11.10
CA ASP A 22 -4.95 5.42 -11.66
C ASP A 22 -5.63 6.81 -11.71
N GLU A 23 -5.50 7.62 -10.66
CA GLU A 23 -6.04 8.99 -10.65
C GLU A 23 -5.28 9.91 -11.62
N LEU A 24 -3.96 9.80 -11.66
CA LEU A 24 -3.13 10.60 -12.57
C LEU A 24 -3.48 10.29 -14.03
N SER A 25 -3.75 9.03 -14.36
CA SER A 25 -4.12 8.60 -15.72
C SER A 25 -5.43 9.19 -16.25
N LYS A 26 -6.31 9.68 -15.35
CA LYS A 26 -7.54 10.37 -15.74
C LYS A 26 -7.29 11.79 -16.25
N THR A 27 -6.14 12.37 -15.90
CA THR A 27 -5.81 13.76 -16.20
C THR A 27 -4.79 13.88 -17.33
N ILE A 28 -3.84 12.94 -17.38
CA ILE A 28 -2.78 12.94 -18.38
C ILE A 28 -2.55 11.53 -18.91
N ASP A 29 -2.12 11.42 -20.16
CA ASP A 29 -1.71 10.14 -20.73
C ASP A 29 -0.40 9.68 -20.10
N ILE A 30 -0.44 8.53 -19.40
CA ILE A 30 0.72 7.92 -18.74
C ILE A 30 0.98 6.53 -19.28
N LYS A 31 2.26 6.20 -19.41
CA LYS A 31 2.73 4.84 -19.64
C LYS A 31 3.56 4.41 -18.43
N VAL A 32 3.11 3.37 -17.74
CA VAL A 32 3.76 2.88 -16.53
C VAL A 32 4.64 1.68 -16.87
N TYR A 33 5.90 1.74 -16.45
CA TYR A 33 6.84 0.63 -16.46
C TYR A 33 7.03 0.17 -15.02
N GLU A 34 6.66 -1.07 -14.74
CA GLU A 34 6.79 -1.65 -13.41
C GLU A 34 8.13 -2.35 -13.25
N ALA A 35 8.78 -2.18 -12.11
CA ALA A 35 9.99 -2.87 -11.75
C ALA A 35 9.85 -3.43 -10.32
N GLU A 36 9.89 -4.74 -10.20
CA GLU A 36 9.91 -5.40 -8.92
C GLU A 36 11.31 -5.34 -8.33
N TYR A 37 11.41 -4.85 -7.11
CA TYR A 37 12.67 -4.80 -6.40
C TYR A 37 12.71 -5.89 -5.31
N ILE A 38 13.39 -6.99 -5.64
CA ILE A 38 13.59 -8.09 -4.70
C ILE A 38 14.67 -7.69 -3.71
N ILE A 39 14.28 -7.52 -2.46
CA ILE A 39 15.18 -7.06 -1.40
C ILE A 39 15.82 -8.28 -0.75
N TRP A 40 17.09 -8.52 -1.06
CA TRP A 40 17.95 -9.42 -0.29
C TRP A 40 18.30 -8.75 1.05
N SER A 41 18.50 -9.51 2.12
CA SER A 41 18.64 -9.01 3.49
C SER A 41 19.65 -7.85 3.65
N PHE A 42 20.69 -7.77 2.82
CA PHE A 42 21.70 -6.70 2.85
C PHE A 42 21.52 -5.63 1.75
N GLN A 43 20.64 -5.83 0.79
CA GLN A 43 20.51 -4.97 -0.38
C GLN A 43 20.19 -3.52 -0.02
N ARG A 44 19.29 -3.32 0.94
CA ARG A 44 18.92 -1.97 1.42
C ARG A 44 20.13 -1.22 1.99
N ILE A 45 20.97 -1.90 2.77
CA ILE A 45 22.18 -1.29 3.37
C ILE A 45 23.17 -0.94 2.26
N THR A 46 23.36 -1.86 1.32
CA THR A 46 24.23 -1.64 0.15
C THR A 46 23.74 -0.45 -0.67
N ASP A 47 22.44 -0.34 -0.95
CA ASP A 47 21.90 0.78 -1.72
C ASP A 47 22.08 2.12 -1.00
N ILE A 48 21.84 2.16 0.32
CA ILE A 48 22.07 3.36 1.13
C ILE A 48 23.55 3.74 1.08
N TYR A 49 24.44 2.78 1.30
CA TYR A 49 25.88 3.01 1.30
C TYR A 49 26.38 3.51 -0.06
N THR A 50 26.01 2.84 -1.15
CA THR A 50 26.42 3.22 -2.51
C THR A 50 25.85 4.57 -2.93
N TYR A 51 24.64 4.90 -2.50
CA TYR A 51 24.09 6.21 -2.74
C TYR A 51 24.84 7.29 -1.95
N ALA A 52 25.14 7.04 -0.66
CA ALA A 52 25.81 7.99 0.21
C ALA A 52 27.29 8.24 -0.21
N THR A 53 27.98 7.19 -0.65
CA THR A 53 29.41 7.28 -1.02
C THR A 53 29.66 7.67 -2.45
N HIS A 54 28.64 7.87 -3.27
CA HIS A 54 28.73 8.09 -4.72
C HIS A 54 29.49 6.98 -5.48
N GLN A 55 29.65 5.81 -4.86
CA GLN A 55 30.27 4.68 -5.53
C GLN A 55 29.27 3.99 -6.44
N SER A 56 29.63 3.78 -7.71
CA SER A 56 28.93 2.85 -8.57
C SER A 56 29.28 1.44 -8.11
N THR A 57 28.33 0.66 -7.60
CA THR A 57 28.56 -0.77 -7.47
C THR A 57 28.56 -1.35 -8.88
N ALA A 58 29.66 -1.96 -9.27
CA ALA A 58 29.93 -2.50 -10.61
C ALA A 58 29.02 -3.66 -11.06
N LEU A 59 28.01 -4.01 -10.29
CA LEU A 59 26.97 -4.98 -10.64
C LEU A 59 25.81 -4.24 -11.30
N ILE A 60 25.87 -4.15 -12.62
CA ILE A 60 24.82 -3.69 -13.56
C ILE A 60 24.06 -2.46 -13.05
N PRO A 61 24.40 -1.27 -13.53
CA PRO A 61 23.64 -0.09 -13.18
C PRO A 61 22.20 -0.25 -13.71
N PRO A 62 21.21 -0.34 -12.84
CA PRO A 62 19.83 -0.63 -13.24
C PRO A 62 19.23 0.47 -14.11
N HIS A 63 19.84 1.65 -14.13
CA HIS A 63 19.39 2.79 -14.90
C HIS A 63 19.60 2.64 -16.41
N ALA A 64 20.57 1.81 -16.86
CA ALA A 64 20.89 1.65 -18.29
C ALA A 64 19.71 1.08 -19.10
N GLU A 65 18.89 0.20 -18.52
CA GLU A 65 17.71 -0.32 -19.20
C GLU A 65 16.57 0.69 -19.30
N TYR A 66 16.56 1.70 -18.40
CA TYR A 66 15.50 2.70 -18.35
C TYR A 66 15.75 3.90 -19.26
N HIS A 67 16.99 4.20 -19.61
CA HIS A 67 17.34 5.20 -20.61
C HIS A 67 16.54 5.02 -21.91
N LYS A 68 16.47 3.79 -22.44
CA LYS A 68 15.72 3.48 -23.66
C LYS A 68 14.21 3.67 -23.55
N LYS A 69 13.69 3.80 -22.33
CA LYS A 69 12.24 3.97 -22.04
C LYS A 69 11.82 5.43 -21.92
N ASN A 70 12.77 6.37 -22.00
CA ASN A 70 12.55 7.80 -21.86
C ASN A 70 11.68 8.12 -20.62
N ILE A 71 12.18 7.73 -19.44
CA ILE A 71 11.49 7.89 -18.17
C ILE A 71 11.47 9.37 -17.77
N HIS A 72 10.31 9.87 -17.37
CA HIS A 72 10.11 11.24 -16.89
C HIS A 72 10.01 11.31 -15.37
N LEU A 73 9.48 10.25 -14.75
CA LEU A 73 9.23 10.20 -13.33
C LEU A 73 9.47 8.78 -12.78
N ILE A 74 10.12 8.69 -11.63
CA ILE A 74 10.29 7.46 -10.88
C ILE A 74 9.48 7.57 -9.59
N ILE A 75 8.62 6.60 -9.33
CA ILE A 75 7.77 6.57 -8.14
C ILE A 75 7.86 5.25 -7.40
N GLY A 76 7.67 5.30 -6.09
CA GLY A 76 7.51 4.12 -5.26
C GLY A 76 7.14 4.48 -3.84
N ALA A 77 6.75 3.46 -3.05
CA ALA A 77 6.38 3.59 -1.66
C ALA A 77 7.19 2.63 -0.80
N GLY A 78 7.55 3.10 0.39
CA GLY A 78 8.25 2.29 1.38
C GLY A 78 9.76 2.49 1.43
N SER A 79 10.28 2.44 2.66
CA SER A 79 11.68 2.79 2.98
C SER A 79 12.72 1.90 2.30
N ASN A 80 12.32 0.73 1.81
CA ASN A 80 13.25 -0.24 1.23
C ASN A 80 13.75 0.16 -0.16
N ILE A 81 12.96 0.94 -0.91
CA ILE A 81 13.24 1.27 -2.30
C ILE A 81 13.71 2.72 -2.51
N HIS A 82 13.68 3.54 -1.46
CA HIS A 82 13.98 4.96 -1.59
C HIS A 82 15.40 5.22 -2.13
N ALA A 83 16.42 4.53 -1.57
CA ALA A 83 17.79 4.67 -2.06
C ALA A 83 17.91 4.21 -3.53
N ARG A 84 17.16 3.17 -3.90
CA ARG A 84 17.16 2.64 -5.28
C ARG A 84 16.57 3.64 -6.28
N ILE A 85 15.47 4.30 -5.93
CA ILE A 85 14.88 5.37 -6.75
C ILE A 85 15.91 6.47 -7.02
N LEU A 86 16.59 6.92 -5.96
CA LEU A 86 17.60 7.98 -6.06
C LEU A 86 18.86 7.54 -6.82
N GLN A 87 19.26 6.28 -6.72
CA GLN A 87 20.36 5.73 -7.52
C GLN A 87 20.03 5.75 -9.01
N ILE A 88 18.81 5.31 -9.40
CA ILE A 88 18.38 5.32 -10.80
C ILE A 88 18.31 6.76 -11.31
N LYS A 89 17.70 7.69 -10.57
CA LYS A 89 17.66 9.12 -10.93
C LYS A 89 19.07 9.66 -11.19
N ARG A 90 20.00 9.43 -10.25
CA ARG A 90 21.37 9.91 -10.36
C ARG A 90 22.12 9.28 -11.54
N GLY A 91 21.94 7.97 -11.76
CA GLY A 91 22.56 7.26 -12.86
C GLY A 91 22.08 7.75 -14.23
N LEU A 92 20.78 7.97 -14.40
CA LEU A 92 20.22 8.54 -15.63
C LEU A 92 20.76 9.96 -15.90
N LYS A 93 20.87 10.78 -14.85
CA LYS A 93 21.48 12.11 -14.97
C LYS A 93 22.98 12.05 -15.32
N HIS A 94 23.73 11.20 -14.62
CA HIS A 94 25.19 11.13 -14.78
C HIS A 94 25.60 10.55 -16.13
N ASP A 95 25.01 9.40 -16.51
CA ASP A 95 25.47 8.64 -17.68
C ASP A 95 24.80 9.08 -18.98
N PHE A 96 23.59 9.63 -18.91
CA PHE A 96 22.79 9.98 -20.09
C PHE A 96 22.33 11.44 -20.13
N ASN A 97 22.65 12.23 -19.09
CA ASN A 97 22.21 13.61 -18.93
C ASN A 97 20.67 13.78 -18.96
N GLU A 98 19.95 12.78 -18.45
CA GLU A 98 18.49 12.79 -18.37
C GLU A 98 18.02 13.34 -17.03
N GLU A 99 17.10 14.33 -17.08
CA GLU A 99 16.44 14.87 -15.90
C GLU A 99 15.15 14.06 -15.63
N VAL A 100 15.15 13.34 -14.54
CA VAL A 100 14.03 12.49 -14.12
C VAL A 100 13.57 12.90 -12.73
N LEU A 101 12.25 13.04 -12.52
CA LEU A 101 11.68 13.36 -11.23
C LEU A 101 11.62 12.11 -10.34
N ALA A 102 12.07 12.24 -9.09
CA ALA A 102 11.95 11.22 -8.07
C ALA A 102 10.81 11.57 -7.10
N VAL A 103 9.78 10.73 -7.08
CA VAL A 103 8.61 10.90 -6.21
C VAL A 103 8.55 9.79 -5.18
N SER A 104 8.45 10.17 -3.91
CA SER A 104 8.20 9.21 -2.84
C SER A 104 6.74 9.27 -2.40
N LEU A 105 6.06 8.14 -2.45
CA LEU A 105 4.82 7.96 -1.72
C LEU A 105 5.17 7.39 -0.35
N LEU A 106 4.68 8.03 0.71
CA LEU A 106 5.10 7.89 2.11
C LEU A 106 6.46 8.56 2.40
N VAL A 107 6.71 8.80 3.69
CA VAL A 107 7.91 9.53 4.13
C VAL A 107 9.17 8.69 3.97
N PRO A 108 10.17 9.17 3.22
CA PRO A 108 11.45 8.49 3.15
C PRO A 108 12.16 8.47 4.50
N SER A 109 12.82 7.35 4.82
CA SER A 109 13.64 7.25 6.05
C SER A 109 14.95 8.02 5.93
N PHE A 110 15.52 8.12 4.70
CA PHE A 110 16.81 8.75 4.40
C PHE A 110 16.72 9.60 3.16
N PHE A 111 17.61 10.56 3.00
CA PHE A 111 17.80 11.37 1.80
C PHE A 111 16.54 12.10 1.31
N LYS A 112 15.68 12.54 2.25
CA LYS A 112 14.41 13.20 1.94
C LYS A 112 14.58 14.38 0.99
N GLN A 113 15.63 15.17 1.20
CA GLN A 113 15.98 16.37 0.42
C GLN A 113 16.36 16.08 -1.05
N HIS A 114 16.55 14.81 -1.42
CA HIS A 114 16.91 14.42 -2.79
C HIS A 114 15.70 13.98 -3.63
N PHE A 115 14.53 13.88 -3.01
CA PHE A 115 13.27 13.69 -3.74
C PHE A 115 12.74 15.02 -4.22
N ASP A 116 12.22 15.05 -5.43
CA ASP A 116 11.60 16.24 -6.01
C ASP A 116 10.20 16.47 -5.44
N LEU A 117 9.52 15.38 -5.05
CA LEU A 117 8.21 15.43 -4.41
C LEU A 117 8.04 14.29 -3.43
N ILE A 118 7.47 14.60 -2.27
CA ILE A 118 7.04 13.62 -1.29
C ILE A 118 5.54 13.75 -1.08
N CYS A 119 4.81 12.66 -1.28
CA CYS A 119 3.40 12.56 -0.95
C CYS A 119 3.25 11.75 0.34
N ALA A 120 2.75 12.35 1.42
CA ALA A 120 2.75 11.73 2.74
C ALA A 120 1.41 11.90 3.47
N PRO A 121 1.04 10.96 4.35
CA PRO A 121 -0.10 11.14 5.23
C PRO A 121 0.11 12.33 6.18
N LYS A 122 -0.95 13.07 6.49
CA LYS A 122 -0.88 14.25 7.39
C LYS A 122 -0.31 13.92 8.77
N HIS A 123 -0.57 12.73 9.30
CA HIS A 123 -0.02 12.33 10.60
C HIS A 123 1.51 12.21 10.61
N ASP A 124 2.14 12.07 9.44
CA ASP A 124 3.58 12.00 9.27
C ASP A 124 4.23 13.36 9.00
N ARG A 125 3.46 14.46 8.99
CA ARG A 125 3.94 15.81 8.69
C ARG A 125 5.14 16.23 9.57
N HIS A 126 5.15 15.83 10.83
CA HIS A 126 6.24 16.13 11.76
C HIS A 126 7.59 15.55 11.32
N LYS A 127 7.59 14.50 10.47
CA LYS A 127 8.80 13.87 9.93
C LYS A 127 9.41 14.62 8.75
N LEU A 128 8.69 15.61 8.20
CA LEU A 128 9.06 16.36 6.99
C LEU A 128 9.22 17.87 7.25
N SER A 129 9.61 18.27 8.47
CA SER A 129 9.81 19.67 8.80
C SER A 129 10.82 20.33 7.85
N GLY A 130 10.41 21.42 7.19
CA GLY A 130 11.23 22.18 6.25
C GLY A 130 11.32 21.64 4.83
N GLN A 131 10.53 20.60 4.47
CA GLN A 131 10.49 20.05 3.12
C GLN A 131 9.12 20.24 2.46
N GLU A 132 9.13 20.58 1.17
CA GLU A 132 7.90 20.57 0.36
C GLU A 132 7.34 19.16 0.25
N ALA A 133 6.07 19.01 0.59
CA ALA A 133 5.37 17.74 0.50
C ALA A 133 3.87 17.97 0.26
N ILE A 134 3.26 17.05 -0.47
CA ILE A 134 1.80 16.98 -0.59
C ILE A 134 1.29 16.06 0.51
N TYR A 135 0.32 16.54 1.29
CA TYR A 135 -0.26 15.78 2.38
C TYR A 135 -1.67 15.31 2.07
N PHE A 136 -1.96 14.06 2.39
CA PHE A 136 -3.27 13.46 2.29
C PHE A 136 -3.76 12.90 3.63
N GLU A 137 -5.08 12.71 3.77
CA GLU A 137 -5.65 12.11 4.98
C GLU A 137 -5.57 10.58 4.91
N GLY A 138 -5.16 9.95 6.00
CA GLY A 138 -5.12 8.50 6.14
C GLY A 138 -4.20 7.81 5.14
N SER A 139 -4.73 6.86 4.40
CA SER A 139 -4.05 6.11 3.33
C SER A 139 -4.76 6.33 2.00
N LEU A 140 -4.00 6.37 0.91
CA LEU A 140 -4.61 6.41 -0.42
C LEU A 140 -5.34 5.09 -0.69
N ALA A 141 -6.64 5.21 -0.94
CA ALA A 141 -7.50 4.07 -1.24
C ALA A 141 -8.44 4.42 -2.39
N ARG A 142 -8.83 3.41 -3.17
CA ARG A 142 -9.87 3.61 -4.18
C ARG A 142 -11.18 3.86 -3.45
N VAL A 143 -11.82 4.97 -3.77
CA VAL A 143 -13.20 5.26 -3.34
C VAL A 143 -14.12 4.86 -4.47
N SER A 144 -14.98 3.88 -4.23
CA SER A 144 -16.10 3.56 -5.13
C SER A 144 -17.35 4.27 -4.62
N ILE A 145 -18.07 4.94 -5.53
CA ILE A 145 -19.37 5.58 -5.27
C ILE A 145 -20.48 4.65 -5.79
N ASP A 146 -20.31 3.33 -5.61
CA ASP A 146 -21.36 2.39 -6.00
C ASP A 146 -22.58 2.54 -5.08
N ALA A 147 -23.75 2.19 -5.61
CA ALA A 147 -24.96 2.20 -4.83
C ALA A 147 -24.83 1.24 -3.64
N VAL A 148 -25.00 1.76 -2.44
CA VAL A 148 -24.97 0.98 -1.20
C VAL A 148 -26.18 0.05 -1.17
N ASP A 149 -25.97 -1.24 -0.91
CA ASP A 149 -27.03 -2.22 -0.67
C ASP A 149 -27.28 -2.33 0.83
N GLU A 150 -28.47 -1.91 1.26
CA GLU A 150 -28.89 -1.95 2.66
C GLU A 150 -28.91 -3.37 3.24
N ASN A 151 -28.95 -4.40 2.40
CA ASN A 151 -28.95 -5.78 2.84
C ASN A 151 -27.54 -6.36 3.04
N ILE A 152 -26.49 -5.62 2.74
CA ILE A 152 -25.11 -6.11 2.84
C ILE A 152 -24.40 -5.45 4.03
N GLY A 153 -23.79 -6.30 4.87
CA GLY A 153 -22.82 -5.92 5.88
C GLY A 153 -21.45 -6.54 5.57
N LEU A 154 -20.37 -5.83 5.91
CA LEU A 154 -19.00 -6.29 5.74
C LEU A 154 -18.26 -6.27 7.09
N ILE A 155 -17.55 -7.34 7.37
CA ILE A 155 -16.63 -7.43 8.51
C ILE A 155 -15.24 -7.79 7.98
N ALA A 156 -14.27 -6.90 8.18
CA ALA A 156 -12.88 -7.14 7.81
C ALA A 156 -12.03 -7.39 9.06
N ILE A 157 -11.41 -8.56 9.12
CA ILE A 157 -10.63 -9.00 10.28
C ILE A 157 -9.15 -9.00 9.91
N GLY A 158 -8.40 -8.16 10.60
CA GLY A 158 -6.95 -8.14 10.51
C GLY A 158 -6.28 -9.26 11.31
N GLY A 159 -5.21 -8.96 11.99
CA GLY A 159 -4.47 -9.95 12.75
C GLY A 159 -3.60 -9.32 13.85
N LYS A 160 -2.75 -10.13 14.43
CA LYS A 160 -1.81 -9.67 15.45
C LYS A 160 -0.83 -8.65 14.87
N ASN A 161 -0.60 -7.57 15.59
CA ASN A 161 0.46 -6.61 15.35
C ASN A 161 1.07 -6.09 16.66
N GLU A 162 2.11 -5.28 16.57
CA GLU A 162 2.85 -4.77 17.73
C GLU A 162 2.08 -3.68 18.50
N HIS A 163 1.08 -3.05 17.86
CA HIS A 163 0.40 -1.86 18.38
C HIS A 163 -0.94 -2.19 19.05
N TYR A 164 -1.55 -3.33 18.74
CA TYR A 164 -2.90 -3.66 19.19
C TYR A 164 -3.02 -5.08 19.74
N LEU A 165 -3.77 -5.18 20.82
CA LEU A 165 -4.04 -6.46 21.46
C LEU A 165 -5.18 -7.21 20.75
N PHE A 166 -4.83 -8.20 19.94
CA PHE A 166 -5.78 -9.03 19.21
C PHE A 166 -6.34 -10.15 20.11
N LYS A 167 -7.54 -9.94 20.70
CA LYS A 167 -8.23 -10.90 21.57
C LYS A 167 -9.37 -11.59 20.81
N ILE A 168 -9.17 -12.84 20.41
CA ILE A 168 -10.12 -13.62 19.59
C ILE A 168 -11.52 -13.61 20.21
N ASN A 169 -11.66 -13.95 21.49
CA ASN A 169 -12.98 -14.03 22.14
C ASN A 169 -13.73 -12.70 22.08
N LYS A 170 -13.04 -11.57 22.36
CA LYS A 170 -13.67 -10.24 22.29
C LYS A 170 -14.11 -9.87 20.88
N ILE A 171 -13.32 -10.21 19.89
CA ILE A 171 -13.67 -9.95 18.49
C ILE A 171 -14.87 -10.81 18.09
N MET A 172 -14.91 -12.08 18.50
CA MET A 172 -16.06 -12.95 18.24
C MET A 172 -17.34 -12.44 18.90
N GLU A 173 -17.28 -12.03 20.17
CA GLU A 173 -18.41 -11.40 20.87
C GLU A 173 -18.95 -10.16 20.12
N GLN A 174 -18.04 -9.32 19.60
CA GLN A 174 -18.41 -8.13 18.81
C GLN A 174 -19.05 -8.50 17.47
N ILE A 175 -18.54 -9.55 16.79
CA ILE A 175 -19.12 -10.04 15.55
C ILE A 175 -20.52 -10.59 15.79
N GLU A 176 -20.70 -11.44 16.79
CA GLU A 176 -22.00 -12.02 17.15
C GLU A 176 -22.98 -10.92 17.53
N PHE A 177 -22.58 -9.94 18.31
CA PHE A 177 -23.39 -8.78 18.65
C PHE A 177 -23.82 -8.00 17.41
N ALA A 178 -22.87 -7.63 16.53
CA ALA A 178 -23.17 -6.86 15.33
C ALA A 178 -24.11 -7.61 14.37
N THR A 179 -23.88 -8.91 14.18
CA THR A 179 -24.74 -9.73 13.32
C THR A 179 -26.12 -9.95 13.91
N SER A 180 -26.26 -9.96 15.24
CA SER A 180 -27.56 -10.04 15.93
C SER A 180 -28.36 -8.75 15.85
N LEU A 181 -27.71 -7.58 15.87
CA LEU A 181 -28.36 -6.27 15.70
C LEU A 181 -29.01 -6.10 14.32
N TYR A 182 -28.44 -6.71 13.30
CA TYR A 182 -28.91 -6.59 11.92
C TYR A 182 -29.16 -7.97 11.30
N PRO A 183 -30.15 -8.72 11.79
CA PRO A 183 -30.39 -10.12 11.43
C PRO A 183 -30.84 -10.31 9.98
N ASN A 184 -31.25 -9.22 9.32
CA ASN A 184 -31.69 -9.25 7.93
C ASN A 184 -30.56 -9.08 6.91
N LYS A 185 -29.38 -8.60 7.34
CA LYS A 185 -28.25 -8.40 6.43
C LYS A 185 -27.52 -9.70 6.13
N ALA A 186 -27.01 -9.78 4.90
CA ALA A 186 -25.99 -10.76 4.50
C ALA A 186 -24.63 -10.21 4.95
N TRP A 187 -23.99 -10.89 5.89
CA TRP A 187 -22.71 -10.48 6.45
C TRP A 187 -21.56 -11.18 5.75
N TYR A 188 -20.77 -10.43 5.01
CA TYR A 188 -19.54 -10.92 4.39
C TYR A 188 -18.37 -10.70 5.34
N ILE A 189 -17.71 -11.78 5.74
CA ILE A 189 -16.58 -11.75 6.66
C ILE A 189 -15.30 -12.09 5.89
N PHE A 190 -14.37 -11.16 5.88
CA PHE A 190 -13.05 -11.32 5.26
C PHE A 190 -11.95 -11.39 6.31
N SER A 191 -11.00 -12.29 6.11
CA SER A 191 -9.80 -12.40 6.92
C SER A 191 -8.58 -11.87 6.18
N SER A 192 -7.56 -11.44 6.90
CA SER A 192 -6.27 -11.06 6.36
C SER A 192 -5.25 -12.19 6.47
N ARG A 193 -4.11 -12.07 5.78
CA ARG A 193 -2.97 -13.00 5.92
C ARG A 193 -2.42 -13.08 7.35
N ARG A 194 -2.68 -12.07 8.20
CA ARG A 194 -2.25 -12.00 9.59
C ARG A 194 -3.29 -12.55 10.57
N THR A 195 -4.49 -12.88 10.09
CA THR A 195 -5.56 -13.39 10.95
C THR A 195 -5.17 -14.78 11.50
N PRO A 196 -5.16 -14.97 12.83
CA PRO A 196 -4.79 -16.25 13.42
C PRO A 196 -5.73 -17.38 12.98
N HIS A 197 -5.18 -18.56 12.72
CA HIS A 197 -5.95 -19.73 12.28
C HIS A 197 -7.13 -20.07 13.22
N LYS A 198 -6.94 -19.92 14.54
CA LYS A 198 -8.01 -20.11 15.54
C LYS A 198 -9.17 -19.14 15.32
N MET A 199 -8.92 -17.89 14.90
CA MET A 199 -9.96 -16.91 14.57
C MET A 199 -10.72 -17.35 13.32
N ILE A 200 -10.02 -17.77 12.28
CA ILE A 200 -10.64 -18.26 11.04
C ILE A 200 -11.54 -19.47 11.32
N GLN A 201 -11.12 -20.41 12.17
CA GLN A 201 -11.94 -21.54 12.58
C GLN A 201 -13.21 -21.11 13.34
N ALA A 202 -13.09 -20.14 14.26
CA ALA A 202 -14.22 -19.63 15.01
C ALA A 202 -15.24 -18.95 14.09
N ILE A 203 -14.79 -18.15 13.12
CA ILE A 203 -15.67 -17.51 12.13
C ILE A 203 -16.35 -18.55 11.25
N LYS A 204 -15.63 -19.55 10.75
CA LYS A 204 -16.20 -20.64 9.94
C LYS A 204 -17.26 -21.42 10.73
N LYS A 205 -17.05 -21.63 12.03
CA LYS A 205 -18.05 -22.24 12.90
C LYS A 205 -19.29 -21.37 13.07
N LEU A 206 -19.10 -20.05 13.26
CA LEU A 206 -20.20 -19.10 13.33
C LEU A 206 -21.02 -19.09 12.02
N ALA A 207 -20.38 -19.12 10.88
CA ALA A 207 -21.05 -19.18 9.58
C ALA A 207 -21.93 -20.42 9.36
N GLN A 208 -21.64 -21.54 10.07
CA GLN A 208 -22.49 -22.73 10.04
C GLN A 208 -23.81 -22.53 10.78
N THR A 209 -23.90 -21.57 11.68
CA THR A 209 -25.11 -21.29 12.47
C THR A 209 -26.12 -20.40 11.72
N SER A 210 -25.70 -19.72 10.67
CA SER A 210 -26.57 -18.82 9.91
C SER A 210 -26.16 -18.73 8.44
N LYS A 211 -27.09 -19.00 7.53
CA LYS A 211 -26.90 -18.82 6.08
C LYS A 211 -26.63 -17.36 5.67
N LYS A 212 -26.83 -16.40 6.56
CA LYS A 212 -26.58 -14.98 6.31
C LYS A 212 -25.13 -14.56 6.65
N ILE A 213 -24.34 -15.44 7.23
CA ILE A 213 -22.93 -15.20 7.51
C ILE A 213 -22.10 -15.93 6.48
N ILE A 214 -21.41 -15.18 5.64
CA ILE A 214 -20.66 -15.65 4.49
C ILE A 214 -19.18 -15.37 4.75
N VAL A 215 -18.38 -16.40 4.90
CA VAL A 215 -16.92 -16.26 5.01
C VAL A 215 -16.33 -16.35 3.61
N SER A 216 -15.66 -15.30 3.17
CA SER A 216 -15.07 -15.24 1.85
C SER A 216 -13.57 -14.97 1.93
N GLU A 217 -12.83 -15.57 1.02
CA GLU A 217 -11.39 -15.32 0.83
C GLU A 217 -11.15 -14.30 -0.29
N ASP A 218 -12.09 -14.21 -1.23
CA ASP A 218 -12.04 -13.33 -2.40
C ASP A 218 -13.25 -12.39 -2.46
N GLY A 219 -13.19 -11.36 -3.32
CA GLY A 219 -14.29 -10.43 -3.56
C GLY A 219 -14.39 -9.28 -2.55
N PHE A 220 -13.37 -9.04 -1.74
CA PHE A 220 -13.36 -7.92 -0.78
C PHE A 220 -13.59 -6.56 -1.47
N ASP A 221 -12.86 -6.31 -2.55
CA ASP A 221 -12.91 -5.03 -3.29
C ASP A 221 -14.28 -4.83 -4.01
N GLU A 222 -15.07 -5.90 -4.21
CA GLU A 222 -16.41 -5.85 -4.79
C GLU A 222 -17.51 -5.61 -3.73
N ILE A 223 -17.34 -6.17 -2.54
CA ILE A 223 -18.31 -6.07 -1.45
C ILE A 223 -18.12 -4.78 -0.65
N LEU A 224 -16.87 -4.33 -0.48
CA LEU A 224 -16.55 -3.14 0.31
C LEU A 224 -17.35 -1.89 -0.13
N PRO A 225 -17.46 -1.53 -1.42
CA PRO A 225 -18.26 -0.37 -1.82
C PRO A 225 -19.75 -0.54 -1.57
N LYS A 226 -20.28 -1.76 -1.72
CA LYS A 226 -21.71 -2.06 -1.63
C LYS A 226 -22.24 -2.16 -0.19
N ALA A 227 -21.38 -2.54 0.77
CA ALA A 227 -21.83 -2.77 2.13
C ALA A 227 -22.30 -1.47 2.81
N SER A 228 -23.53 -1.50 3.36
CA SER A 228 -24.11 -0.40 4.12
C SER A 228 -23.53 -0.27 5.51
N ILE A 229 -23.08 -1.38 6.11
CA ILE A 229 -22.36 -1.41 7.38
C ILE A 229 -21.00 -2.05 7.16
N LYS A 230 -19.95 -1.37 7.62
CA LYS A 230 -18.57 -1.83 7.53
C LYS A 230 -17.95 -1.86 8.91
N ILE A 231 -17.58 -3.05 9.39
CA ILE A 231 -16.91 -3.26 10.67
C ILE A 231 -15.50 -3.75 10.37
N ILE A 232 -14.52 -3.02 10.85
CA ILE A 232 -13.12 -3.28 10.53
C ILE A 232 -12.35 -3.34 11.84
N THR A 233 -11.58 -4.41 12.06
CA THR A 233 -10.69 -4.45 13.21
C THR A 233 -9.58 -3.41 13.06
N GLN A 234 -9.16 -2.83 14.16
CA GLN A 234 -8.27 -1.67 14.23
C GLN A 234 -6.92 -1.85 13.50
N ASP A 235 -6.51 -3.07 13.27
CA ASP A 235 -5.25 -3.47 12.64
C ASP A 235 -5.39 -3.91 11.19
N SER A 236 -6.58 -3.78 10.59
CA SER A 236 -6.88 -4.27 9.23
C SER A 236 -6.67 -3.24 8.13
N MET A 237 -6.10 -2.09 8.46
CA MET A 237 -5.69 -1.06 7.50
C MET A 237 -4.28 -1.30 6.95
#